data_4a0c40e844c806abb7cc80aad853aa69
#
_entry.id   4a0c40e844c806abb7cc80aad853aa69
#
_cell.length_a   1.000
_cell.length_b   1.000
_cell.length_c   1.000
_cell.angle_alpha   90.00
_cell.angle_beta   90.00
_cell.angle_gamma   90.00
#
_symmetry.space_group_name_H-M   'P 1'
#
loop_
_entity.id
_entity.type
_entity.pdbx_description
1 polymer ?
#
loop_
_entity_poly.entity_id
_entity_poly.type
_entity_poly.pdbx_seq_one_letter_code
_entity_poly.pdbx_strand_id
1 'polypeptide(L)'
;RDLERENNPDWFRQKDMLGMMLYIDNFAGNIKGVSAKLPYLKECNVNCLHLMPFLDTPKGRSDGGYAVADFRKVRPDLGTMKDLAALADKCHKNGMNLCMDFVMNHTSEDHEWAKKARQGDGEYMSRYFFYNNREIPDEYEKTVPQVFPTTAPGNFTWLPDIGHYVMTTFYPYQWDLNYGNPRVFNEMMYNFLFLANQGMDVIRIDAVPYIWKELGTPCRNLKQVHTNVRMMRM
;
A
#
# COMPACT_ATOMS: atom_id res chain seq x y z
N ARG A 1 15.70 16.99 -11.49
CA ARG A 1 15.70 16.25 -10.21
C ARG A 1 16.21 14.83 -10.37
N ASP A 2 15.74 14.05 -11.36
CA ASP A 2 16.13 12.65 -11.52
C ASP A 2 17.62 12.52 -11.81
N LEU A 3 18.15 13.26 -12.81
CA LEU A 3 19.58 13.34 -13.10
C LEU A 3 20.42 13.83 -11.90
N GLU A 4 19.91 14.76 -11.11
CA GLU A 4 20.55 15.25 -9.90
C GLU A 4 20.64 14.14 -8.84
N ARG A 5 19.61 13.33 -8.71
CA ARG A 5 19.54 12.19 -7.79
C ARG A 5 20.37 10.99 -8.23
N GLU A 6 20.49 10.75 -9.53
CA GLU A 6 21.42 9.77 -10.08
C GLU A 6 22.88 10.12 -9.69
N ASN A 7 23.22 11.41 -9.73
CA ASN A 7 24.55 11.88 -9.32
C ASN A 7 24.74 11.94 -7.79
N ASN A 8 23.64 11.98 -7.02
CA ASN A 8 23.66 11.98 -5.56
C ASN A 8 22.65 10.94 -5.01
N PRO A 9 22.97 9.63 -5.05
CA PRO A 9 22.05 8.57 -4.67
C PRO A 9 21.66 8.58 -3.19
N ASP A 10 22.43 9.27 -2.35
CA ASP A 10 22.16 9.45 -0.92
C ASP A 10 21.43 10.75 -0.57
N TRP A 11 20.79 11.42 -1.57
CA TRP A 11 20.07 12.68 -1.39
C TRP A 11 19.07 12.65 -0.22
N PHE A 12 18.45 11.50 0.05
CA PHE A 12 17.47 11.31 1.13
C PHE A 12 18.07 11.15 2.53
N ARG A 13 19.42 11.07 2.65
CA ARG A 13 20.16 10.98 3.91
C ARG A 13 20.75 12.32 4.38
N GLN A 14 20.40 13.41 3.72
CA GLN A 14 20.92 14.72 4.06
C GLN A 14 20.45 15.15 5.46
N LYS A 15 21.33 15.82 6.20
CA LYS A 15 21.09 16.21 7.61
C LYS A 15 20.03 17.29 7.78
N ASP A 16 19.71 18.01 6.71
CA ASP A 16 18.75 19.10 6.66
C ASP A 16 17.34 18.63 6.27
N MET A 17 17.11 17.33 6.08
CA MET A 17 15.79 16.81 5.78
C MET A 17 14.91 16.78 7.04
N LEU A 18 13.92 17.67 7.09
CA LEU A 18 12.89 17.70 8.12
C LEU A 18 11.57 17.19 7.53
N GLY A 19 11.14 16.00 8.00
CA GLY A 19 9.89 15.37 7.57
C GLY A 19 8.70 15.75 8.44
N MET A 20 7.53 15.89 7.82
CA MET A 20 6.24 15.96 8.51
C MET A 20 5.29 14.91 7.92
N MET A 21 4.71 14.10 8.79
CA MET A 21 3.71 13.10 8.42
C MET A 21 2.31 13.61 8.76
N LEU A 22 1.36 13.48 7.83
CA LEU A 22 0.00 13.96 8.04
C LEU A 22 -1.06 13.16 7.26
N TYR A 23 -2.25 13.09 7.82
CA TYR A 23 -3.47 12.78 7.07
C TYR A 23 -4.01 14.04 6.39
N ILE A 24 -4.31 13.95 5.10
CA ILE A 24 -4.75 15.09 4.27
C ILE A 24 -6.03 15.73 4.81
N ASP A 25 -7.02 14.89 5.14
CA ASP A 25 -8.31 15.34 5.70
C ASP A 25 -8.16 16.04 7.04
N ASN A 26 -7.41 15.46 7.97
CA ASN A 26 -7.20 16.01 9.30
C ASN A 26 -6.41 17.33 9.27
N PHE A 27 -5.42 17.45 8.38
CA PHE A 27 -4.56 18.62 8.31
C PHE A 27 -5.19 19.78 7.55
N ALA A 28 -5.85 19.49 6.41
CA ALA A 28 -6.27 20.53 5.48
C ALA A 28 -7.58 20.24 4.72
N GLY A 29 -8.31 19.20 5.11
CA GLY A 29 -9.56 18.76 4.51
C GLY A 29 -9.39 18.01 3.17
N ASN A 30 -8.51 18.47 2.28
CA ASN A 30 -8.26 17.85 0.98
C ASN A 30 -6.89 18.26 0.40
N ILE A 31 -6.51 17.68 -0.76
CA ILE A 31 -5.23 17.95 -1.43
C ILE A 31 -5.03 19.43 -1.76
N LYS A 32 -6.09 20.13 -2.19
CA LYS A 32 -6.01 21.58 -2.47
C LYS A 32 -5.74 22.38 -1.19
N GLY A 33 -6.32 21.96 -0.07
CA GLY A 33 -6.06 22.55 1.24
C GLY A 33 -4.59 22.35 1.66
N VAL A 34 -4.01 21.16 1.45
CA VAL A 34 -2.56 20.95 1.68
C VAL A 34 -1.73 21.89 0.82
N SER A 35 -2.08 22.04 -0.48
CA SER A 35 -1.42 22.99 -1.38
C SER A 35 -1.45 24.43 -0.86
N ALA A 36 -2.55 24.85 -0.23
CA ALA A 36 -2.69 26.20 0.33
C ALA A 36 -1.83 26.38 1.60
N LYS A 37 -1.52 25.30 2.32
CA LYS A 37 -0.70 25.33 3.54
C LYS A 37 0.80 25.14 3.29
N LEU A 38 1.26 25.03 2.04
CA LEU A 38 2.70 24.92 1.76
C LEU A 38 3.55 26.09 2.30
N PRO A 39 3.11 27.38 2.26
CA PRO A 39 3.86 28.46 2.88
C PRO A 39 4.09 28.24 4.39
N TYR A 40 3.06 27.83 5.11
CA TYR A 40 3.15 27.48 6.53
C TYR A 40 4.16 26.35 6.78
N LEU A 41 4.09 25.27 6.00
CA LEU A 41 5.02 24.14 6.12
C LEU A 41 6.47 24.61 5.86
N LYS A 42 6.66 25.53 4.92
CA LYS A 42 7.97 26.11 4.61
C LYS A 42 8.48 26.98 5.76
N GLU A 43 7.64 27.77 6.40
CA GLU A 43 7.98 28.54 7.62
C GLU A 43 8.42 27.62 8.76
N CYS A 44 7.84 26.42 8.85
CA CYS A 44 8.25 25.37 9.79
C CYS A 44 9.52 24.60 9.35
N ASN A 45 10.17 25.02 8.26
CA ASN A 45 11.33 24.32 7.65
C ASN A 45 11.06 22.87 7.21
N VAL A 46 9.79 22.47 7.01
CA VAL A 46 9.45 21.16 6.49
C VAL A 46 9.83 21.09 5.01
N ASN A 47 10.66 20.12 4.65
CA ASN A 47 11.10 19.88 3.27
C ASN A 47 10.87 18.44 2.79
N CYS A 48 10.26 17.59 3.62
CA CYS A 48 9.77 16.28 3.23
C CYS A 48 8.37 16.06 3.82
N LEU A 49 7.36 15.93 2.97
CA LEU A 49 5.97 15.76 3.36
C LEU A 49 5.52 14.34 3.12
N HIS A 50 5.28 13.59 4.20
CA HIS A 50 4.72 12.25 4.13
C HIS A 50 3.20 12.30 4.23
N LEU A 51 2.54 12.01 3.12
CA LEU A 51 1.09 11.88 3.05
C LEU A 51 0.70 10.46 3.48
N MET A 52 -0.03 10.35 4.60
CA MET A 52 -0.64 9.09 5.05
C MET A 52 -1.63 8.58 3.99
N PRO A 53 -2.03 7.30 4.01
CA PRO A 53 -2.77 6.69 2.91
C PRO A 53 -3.96 7.53 2.43
N PHE A 54 -3.97 7.82 1.14
CA PHE A 54 -4.94 8.70 0.50
C PHE A 54 -5.59 8.08 -0.76
N LEU A 55 -5.20 6.86 -1.12
CA LEU A 55 -5.80 6.14 -2.24
C LEU A 55 -7.23 5.70 -1.93
N ASP A 56 -7.98 5.31 -2.95
CA ASP A 56 -9.39 4.94 -2.83
C ASP A 56 -9.56 3.73 -1.91
N THR A 57 -10.44 3.89 -0.92
CA THR A 57 -10.75 2.89 0.10
C THR A 57 -12.24 2.94 0.44
N PRO A 58 -12.87 1.80 0.84
CA PRO A 58 -14.26 1.79 1.25
C PRO A 58 -14.46 2.51 2.60
N LYS A 59 -15.59 3.20 2.73
CA LYS A 59 -15.97 3.82 4.01
C LYS A 59 -16.18 2.76 5.10
N GLY A 60 -15.68 3.04 6.31
CA GLY A 60 -15.88 2.20 7.50
C GLY A 60 -15.04 0.91 7.53
N ARG A 61 -14.41 0.52 6.40
CA ARG A 61 -13.54 -0.65 6.27
C ARG A 61 -12.23 -0.27 5.58
N SER A 62 -11.64 0.85 6.00
CA SER A 62 -10.47 1.42 5.35
C SER A 62 -9.16 1.11 6.07
N ASP A 63 -9.20 0.76 7.36
CA ASP A 63 -8.00 0.60 8.19
C ASP A 63 -7.06 1.83 8.06
N GLY A 64 -7.59 3.03 8.31
CA GLY A 64 -6.80 4.25 8.17
C GLY A 64 -6.34 4.55 6.72
N GLY A 65 -6.96 3.92 5.71
CA GLY A 65 -6.60 4.06 4.31
C GLY A 65 -5.73 2.91 3.76
N TYR A 66 -5.36 1.93 4.60
CA TYR A 66 -4.54 0.80 4.18
C TYR A 66 -5.31 -0.31 3.45
N ALA A 67 -6.65 -0.32 3.48
CA ALA A 67 -7.47 -1.24 2.69
C ALA A 67 -7.76 -0.67 1.29
N VAL A 68 -6.75 -0.69 0.40
CA VAL A 68 -6.82 -0.03 -0.91
C VAL A 68 -7.75 -0.78 -1.87
N ALA A 69 -8.75 -0.06 -2.40
CA ALA A 69 -9.69 -0.56 -3.40
C ALA A 69 -9.27 -0.22 -4.84
N ASP A 70 -8.52 0.89 -5.03
CA ASP A 70 -7.96 1.27 -6.33
C ASP A 70 -6.65 2.04 -6.13
N PHE A 71 -5.54 1.47 -6.63
CA PHE A 71 -4.20 2.06 -6.53
C PHE A 71 -3.99 3.27 -7.46
N ARG A 72 -4.88 3.51 -8.41
CA ARG A 72 -4.76 4.61 -9.39
C ARG A 72 -5.78 5.70 -9.18
N LYS A 73 -6.44 5.70 -8.04
CA LYS A 73 -7.46 6.66 -7.70
C LYS A 73 -7.23 7.22 -6.30
N VAL A 74 -7.34 8.52 -6.17
CA VAL A 74 -7.38 9.20 -4.87
C VAL A 74 -8.77 9.01 -4.28
N ARG A 75 -8.86 8.85 -2.97
CA ARG A 75 -10.14 8.85 -2.24
C ARG A 75 -10.95 10.10 -2.64
N PRO A 76 -12.21 9.96 -3.10
CA PRO A 76 -12.96 11.02 -3.76
C PRO A 76 -13.14 12.31 -2.94
N ASP A 77 -13.22 12.19 -1.62
CA ASP A 77 -13.34 13.32 -0.70
C ASP A 77 -12.04 14.12 -0.55
N LEU A 78 -10.89 13.52 -0.88
CA LEU A 78 -9.58 14.20 -0.82
C LEU A 78 -9.21 14.91 -2.12
N GLY A 79 -9.75 14.48 -3.26
CA GLY A 79 -9.44 15.06 -4.56
C GLY A 79 -9.24 14.02 -5.67
N THR A 80 -8.41 14.36 -6.63
CA THR A 80 -8.13 13.54 -7.82
C THR A 80 -6.63 13.29 -8.00
N MET A 81 -6.25 12.34 -8.87
CA MET A 81 -4.85 12.15 -9.29
C MET A 81 -4.24 13.42 -9.89
N LYS A 82 -5.04 14.21 -10.62
CA LYS A 82 -4.61 15.51 -11.15
C LYS A 82 -4.28 16.52 -10.04
N ASP A 83 -5.08 16.52 -8.95
CA ASP A 83 -4.80 17.37 -7.80
C ASP A 83 -3.52 16.92 -7.08
N LEU A 84 -3.27 15.60 -7.00
CA LEU A 84 -2.04 15.03 -6.44
C LEU A 84 -0.81 15.45 -7.23
N ALA A 85 -0.83 15.28 -8.56
CA ALA A 85 0.26 15.70 -9.43
C ALA A 85 0.52 17.22 -9.32
N ALA A 86 -0.53 18.03 -9.25
CA ALA A 86 -0.42 19.48 -9.04
C ALA A 86 0.17 19.84 -7.67
N LEU A 87 -0.14 19.07 -6.61
CA LEU A 87 0.51 19.22 -5.31
C LEU A 87 2.01 18.88 -5.39
N ALA A 88 2.36 17.77 -6.07
CA ALA A 88 3.74 17.37 -6.27
C ALA A 88 4.56 18.46 -6.96
N ASP A 89 4.05 19.01 -8.07
CA ASP A 89 4.69 20.12 -8.77
C ASP A 89 4.92 21.35 -7.86
N LYS A 90 3.94 21.67 -7.02
CA LYS A 90 4.07 22.79 -6.08
C LYS A 90 5.08 22.51 -4.98
N CYS A 91 5.10 21.30 -4.42
CA CYS A 91 6.09 20.86 -3.44
C CYS A 91 7.49 20.98 -4.04
N HIS A 92 7.71 20.46 -5.24
CA HIS A 92 8.99 20.51 -5.94
C HIS A 92 9.47 21.96 -6.17
N LYS A 93 8.60 22.86 -6.61
CA LYS A 93 8.91 24.29 -6.78
C LYS A 93 9.28 25.00 -5.46
N ASN A 94 8.85 24.45 -4.34
CA ASN A 94 9.19 24.96 -3.01
C ASN A 94 10.35 24.21 -2.32
N GLY A 95 11.04 23.32 -3.04
CA GLY A 95 12.15 22.53 -2.50
C GLY A 95 11.72 21.40 -1.56
N MET A 96 10.44 21.05 -1.57
CA MET A 96 9.89 19.96 -0.76
C MET A 96 9.87 18.63 -1.52
N ASN A 97 10.10 17.54 -0.81
CA ASN A 97 9.92 16.17 -1.30
C ASN A 97 8.56 15.63 -0.82
N LEU A 98 7.97 14.74 -1.61
CA LEU A 98 6.75 14.01 -1.23
C LEU A 98 7.05 12.54 -0.97
N CYS A 99 6.51 12.05 0.14
CA CYS A 99 6.49 10.64 0.50
C CYS A 99 5.03 10.15 0.57
N MET A 100 4.79 8.90 0.14
CA MET A 100 3.50 8.24 0.29
C MET A 100 3.65 6.79 0.75
N ASP A 101 2.58 6.23 1.32
CA ASP A 101 2.49 4.78 1.59
C ASP A 101 2.03 4.01 0.36
N PHE A 102 2.66 2.87 0.13
CA PHE A 102 2.25 1.89 -0.88
C PHE A 102 1.97 0.55 -0.21
N VAL A 103 0.70 0.14 -0.20
CA VAL A 103 0.27 -1.12 0.41
C VAL A 103 0.55 -2.26 -0.55
N MET A 104 1.55 -3.09 -0.24
CA MET A 104 1.99 -4.15 -1.14
C MET A 104 1.44 -5.53 -0.77
N ASN A 105 1.17 -5.78 0.52
CA ASN A 105 0.80 -7.12 1.00
C ASN A 105 -0.62 -7.56 0.60
N HIS A 106 -1.56 -6.64 0.51
CA HIS A 106 -2.99 -6.96 0.37
C HIS A 106 -3.74 -5.90 -0.41
N THR A 107 -4.96 -6.23 -0.82
CA THR A 107 -5.96 -5.27 -1.31
C THR A 107 -7.20 -5.29 -0.42
N SER A 108 -8.04 -4.26 -0.52
CA SER A 108 -9.41 -4.34 -0.02
C SER A 108 -10.19 -5.44 -0.74
N GLU A 109 -11.17 -6.05 -0.06
CA GLU A 109 -12.17 -6.92 -0.70
C GLU A 109 -13.02 -6.18 -1.76
N ASP A 110 -13.01 -4.85 -1.73
CA ASP A 110 -13.66 -3.98 -2.72
C ASP A 110 -12.78 -3.68 -3.95
N HIS A 111 -11.54 -4.15 -3.98
CA HIS A 111 -10.67 -4.06 -5.15
C HIS A 111 -11.25 -4.84 -6.33
N GLU A 112 -11.04 -4.36 -7.56
CA GLU A 112 -11.56 -5.02 -8.77
C GLU A 112 -11.15 -6.50 -8.84
N TRP A 113 -9.90 -6.83 -8.47
CA TRP A 113 -9.42 -8.22 -8.48
C TRP A 113 -10.16 -9.09 -7.47
N ALA A 114 -10.41 -8.57 -6.27
CA ALA A 114 -11.14 -9.28 -5.23
C ALA A 114 -12.60 -9.52 -5.64
N LYS A 115 -13.24 -8.53 -6.27
CA LYS A 115 -14.61 -8.67 -6.81
C LYS A 115 -14.69 -9.73 -7.90
N LYS A 116 -13.73 -9.77 -8.83
CA LYS A 116 -13.69 -10.81 -9.89
C LYS A 116 -13.38 -12.18 -9.30
N ALA A 117 -12.44 -12.27 -8.36
CA ALA A 117 -12.16 -13.52 -7.63
C ALA A 117 -13.42 -14.06 -6.93
N ARG A 118 -14.18 -13.18 -6.28
CA ARG A 118 -15.46 -13.52 -5.62
C ARG A 118 -16.54 -14.00 -6.60
N GLN A 119 -16.46 -13.62 -7.87
CA GLN A 119 -17.33 -14.12 -8.94
C GLN A 119 -16.88 -15.49 -9.51
N GLY A 120 -15.80 -16.06 -8.96
CA GLY A 120 -15.28 -17.37 -9.39
C GLY A 120 -14.33 -17.29 -10.59
N ASP A 121 -13.84 -16.11 -10.96
CA ASP A 121 -12.83 -15.99 -12.01
C ASP A 121 -11.49 -16.57 -11.51
N GLY A 122 -11.08 -17.71 -12.08
CA GLY A 122 -9.91 -18.48 -11.67
C GLY A 122 -8.59 -17.71 -11.82
N GLU A 123 -8.48 -16.80 -12.80
CA GLU A 123 -7.30 -15.95 -12.93
C GLU A 123 -7.18 -15.00 -11.73
N TYR A 124 -8.26 -14.36 -11.35
CA TYR A 124 -8.26 -13.43 -10.22
C TYR A 124 -8.22 -14.16 -8.87
N MET A 125 -8.82 -15.34 -8.75
CA MET A 125 -8.65 -16.18 -7.57
C MET A 125 -7.18 -16.56 -7.34
N SER A 126 -6.41 -16.84 -8.39
CA SER A 126 -4.99 -17.18 -8.31
C SER A 126 -4.10 -16.03 -7.79
N ARG A 127 -4.61 -14.79 -7.76
CA ARG A 127 -3.92 -13.61 -7.22
C ARG A 127 -3.95 -13.52 -5.70
N TYR A 128 -4.76 -14.36 -5.06
CA TYR A 128 -4.94 -14.46 -3.60
C TYR A 128 -4.73 -15.90 -3.15
N PHE A 129 -4.88 -16.16 -1.86
CA PHE A 129 -4.81 -17.50 -1.28
C PHE A 129 -6.22 -17.95 -0.88
N PHE A 130 -6.87 -18.76 -1.73
CA PHE A 130 -8.20 -19.31 -1.49
C PHE A 130 -8.14 -20.82 -1.19
N TYR A 131 -8.92 -21.25 -0.20
CA TYR A 131 -9.04 -22.65 0.20
C TYR A 131 -10.50 -23.00 0.48
N ASN A 132 -10.95 -24.19 0.04
CA ASN A 132 -12.33 -24.65 0.21
C ASN A 132 -12.58 -25.32 1.58
N ASN A 133 -11.55 -25.57 2.37
CA ASN A 133 -11.64 -26.16 3.71
C ASN A 133 -10.52 -25.60 4.61
N ARG A 134 -10.46 -26.08 5.86
CA ARG A 134 -9.48 -25.62 6.87
C ARG A 134 -8.14 -26.36 6.85
N GLU A 135 -7.96 -27.41 6.06
CA GLU A 135 -6.75 -28.24 6.12
C GLU A 135 -5.47 -27.40 5.94
N ILE A 136 -5.35 -26.68 4.84
CA ILE A 136 -4.19 -25.83 4.57
C ILE A 136 -4.19 -24.56 5.44
N PRO A 137 -5.30 -23.83 5.64
CA PRO A 137 -5.38 -22.76 6.63
C PRO A 137 -4.88 -23.14 8.02
N ASP A 138 -5.29 -24.31 8.56
CA ASP A 138 -4.86 -24.75 9.89
C ASP A 138 -3.35 -25.05 9.94
N GLU A 139 -2.77 -25.56 8.84
CA GLU A 139 -1.32 -25.74 8.76
C GLU A 139 -0.56 -24.40 8.76
N TYR A 140 -1.06 -23.37 8.06
CA TYR A 140 -0.48 -22.03 8.13
C TYR A 140 -0.56 -21.47 9.55
N GLU A 141 -1.70 -21.59 10.22
CA GLU A 141 -1.93 -21.02 11.54
C GLU A 141 -1.08 -21.66 12.65
N LYS A 142 -0.45 -22.83 12.39
CA LYS A 142 0.55 -23.41 13.32
C LYS A 142 1.84 -22.58 13.38
N THR A 143 2.20 -21.85 12.32
CA THR A 143 3.50 -21.17 12.21
C THR A 143 3.38 -19.67 11.98
N VAL A 144 2.25 -19.20 11.42
CA VAL A 144 2.02 -17.79 11.12
C VAL A 144 1.43 -17.08 12.33
N PRO A 145 2.13 -16.10 12.91
CA PRO A 145 1.61 -15.34 14.05
C PRO A 145 0.47 -14.42 13.62
N GLN A 146 -0.51 -14.26 14.50
CA GLN A 146 -1.59 -13.29 14.30
C GLN A 146 -1.08 -11.87 14.57
N VAL A 147 -1.40 -10.93 13.68
CA VAL A 147 -1.00 -9.51 13.81
C VAL A 147 -1.94 -8.80 14.80
N PHE A 148 -3.24 -9.05 14.68
CA PHE A 148 -4.27 -8.43 15.52
C PHE A 148 -5.12 -9.48 16.26
N PRO A 149 -4.54 -10.20 17.24
CA PRO A 149 -5.22 -11.35 17.86
C PRO A 149 -6.52 -10.99 18.61
N THR A 150 -6.71 -9.72 18.97
CA THR A 150 -7.89 -9.24 19.70
C THR A 150 -8.95 -8.62 18.82
N THR A 151 -8.57 -7.92 17.75
CA THR A 151 -9.48 -7.16 16.88
C THR A 151 -9.78 -7.84 15.55
N ALA A 152 -8.87 -8.70 15.08
CA ALA A 152 -9.02 -9.50 13.85
C ALA A 152 -8.32 -10.85 14.06
N PRO A 153 -8.89 -11.76 14.89
CA PRO A 153 -8.27 -13.05 15.19
C PRO A 153 -8.25 -13.98 13.96
N GLY A 154 -7.22 -14.81 13.88
CA GLY A 154 -6.97 -15.72 12.75
C GLY A 154 -6.21 -15.07 11.62
N ASN A 155 -5.84 -15.91 10.61
CA ASN A 155 -5.16 -15.47 9.40
C ASN A 155 -5.97 -15.82 8.15
N PHE A 156 -7.20 -16.30 8.31
CA PHE A 156 -8.10 -16.70 7.23
C PHE A 156 -9.54 -16.30 7.52
N THR A 157 -10.19 -15.70 6.54
CA THR A 157 -11.59 -15.29 6.62
C THR A 157 -12.46 -16.20 5.76
N TRP A 158 -13.55 -16.72 6.35
CA TRP A 158 -14.55 -17.49 5.61
C TRP A 158 -15.46 -16.55 4.80
N LEU A 159 -15.64 -16.86 3.52
CA LEU A 159 -16.52 -16.18 2.59
C LEU A 159 -17.72 -17.08 2.26
N PRO A 160 -18.86 -16.93 2.96
CA PRO A 160 -19.97 -17.85 2.85
C PRO A 160 -20.65 -17.81 1.46
N ASP A 161 -20.55 -16.69 0.76
CA ASP A 161 -21.12 -16.49 -0.56
C ASP A 161 -20.44 -17.32 -1.66
N ILE A 162 -19.16 -17.67 -1.48
CA ILE A 162 -18.40 -18.48 -2.45
C ILE A 162 -17.87 -19.78 -1.85
N GLY A 163 -18.11 -20.06 -0.56
CA GLY A 163 -17.70 -21.28 0.11
C GLY A 163 -16.18 -21.49 0.19
N HIS A 164 -15.42 -20.40 0.41
CA HIS A 164 -13.95 -20.45 0.50
C HIS A 164 -13.42 -19.64 1.69
N TYR A 165 -12.30 -20.08 2.22
CA TYR A 165 -11.43 -19.25 3.06
C TYR A 165 -10.48 -18.45 2.20
N VAL A 166 -10.26 -17.18 2.54
CA VAL A 166 -9.23 -16.34 1.95
C VAL A 166 -8.23 -15.92 3.02
N MET A 167 -6.95 -15.86 2.68
CA MET A 167 -5.91 -15.42 3.61
C MET A 167 -6.04 -13.93 3.90
N THR A 168 -6.03 -13.57 5.20
CA THR A 168 -6.19 -12.20 5.71
C THR A 168 -5.25 -12.00 6.90
N THR A 169 -4.01 -11.60 6.64
CA THR A 169 -3.01 -11.37 7.69
C THR A 169 -3.41 -10.24 8.64
N PHE A 170 -4.17 -9.27 8.16
CA PHE A 170 -4.60 -8.08 8.91
C PHE A 170 -6.11 -8.13 9.21
N TYR A 171 -6.92 -7.29 8.58
CA TYR A 171 -8.38 -7.32 8.78
C TYR A 171 -9.08 -8.26 7.78
N PRO A 172 -10.28 -8.78 8.13
CA PRO A 172 -11.04 -9.69 7.26
C PRO A 172 -11.35 -9.16 5.86
N TYR A 173 -11.39 -7.85 5.69
CA TYR A 173 -11.62 -7.16 4.42
C TYR A 173 -10.34 -6.80 3.65
N GLN A 174 -9.15 -7.25 4.12
CA GLN A 174 -7.84 -7.06 3.49
C GLN A 174 -7.31 -8.42 3.06
N TRP A 175 -7.42 -8.73 1.76
CA TRP A 175 -7.07 -10.04 1.21
C TRP A 175 -5.62 -10.06 0.75
N ASP A 176 -4.87 -11.01 1.26
CA ASP A 176 -3.43 -11.13 1.03
C ASP A 176 -3.12 -11.55 -0.41
N LEU A 177 -2.22 -10.80 -1.06
CA LEU A 177 -1.80 -11.02 -2.43
C LEU A 177 -0.80 -12.18 -2.54
N ASN A 178 -0.98 -13.01 -3.57
CA ASN A 178 -0.11 -14.14 -3.88
C ASN A 178 1.03 -13.74 -4.82
N TYR A 179 2.16 -13.32 -4.26
CA TYR A 179 3.37 -12.99 -5.04
C TYR A 179 4.08 -14.22 -5.64
N GLY A 180 3.65 -15.44 -5.36
CA GLY A 180 4.01 -16.63 -6.13
C GLY A 180 3.44 -16.61 -7.55
N ASN A 181 2.42 -15.78 -7.81
CA ASN A 181 1.92 -15.48 -9.14
C ASN A 181 2.65 -14.27 -9.72
N PRO A 182 3.48 -14.42 -10.77
CA PRO A 182 4.24 -13.30 -11.34
C PRO A 182 3.38 -12.13 -11.85
N ARG A 183 2.13 -12.40 -12.24
CA ARG A 183 1.19 -11.34 -12.66
C ARG A 183 0.91 -10.35 -11.53
N VAL A 184 0.81 -10.84 -10.29
CA VAL A 184 0.61 -9.98 -9.12
C VAL A 184 1.78 -9.02 -8.97
N PHE A 185 3.02 -9.51 -9.01
CA PHE A 185 4.20 -8.65 -8.94
C PHE A 185 4.22 -7.62 -10.07
N ASN A 186 4.00 -8.05 -11.31
CA ASN A 186 4.06 -7.15 -12.47
C ASN A 186 3.01 -6.04 -12.40
N GLU A 187 1.78 -6.36 -12.00
CA GLU A 187 0.71 -5.36 -11.90
C GLU A 187 0.89 -4.43 -10.69
N MET A 188 1.39 -4.95 -9.57
CA MET A 188 1.71 -4.13 -8.41
C MET A 188 2.92 -3.22 -8.71
N MET A 189 3.92 -3.69 -9.44
CA MET A 189 5.02 -2.87 -9.93
C MET A 189 4.53 -1.76 -10.87
N TYR A 190 3.58 -2.08 -11.76
CA TYR A 190 2.97 -1.05 -12.61
C TYR A 190 2.25 0.02 -11.77
N ASN A 191 1.52 -0.36 -10.74
CA ASN A 191 0.88 0.58 -9.83
C ASN A 191 1.91 1.44 -9.07
N PHE A 192 3.01 0.82 -8.62
CA PHE A 192 4.11 1.52 -7.96
C PHE A 192 4.74 2.58 -8.89
N LEU A 193 5.09 2.21 -10.11
CA LEU A 193 5.66 3.13 -11.10
C LEU A 193 4.66 4.22 -11.53
N PHE A 194 3.38 3.88 -11.65
CA PHE A 194 2.33 4.85 -11.92
C PHE A 194 2.29 5.95 -10.84
N LEU A 195 2.36 5.57 -9.57
CA LEU A 195 2.37 6.51 -8.45
C LEU A 195 3.67 7.32 -8.38
N ALA A 196 4.82 6.70 -8.63
CA ALA A 196 6.09 7.41 -8.76
C ALA A 196 6.00 8.51 -9.83
N ASN A 197 5.41 8.21 -10.98
CA ASN A 197 5.19 9.16 -12.08
C ASN A 197 4.18 10.29 -11.76
N GLN A 198 3.42 10.18 -10.66
CA GLN A 198 2.63 11.32 -10.16
C GLN A 198 3.49 12.35 -9.40
N GLY A 199 4.80 12.14 -9.30
CA GLY A 199 5.74 13.04 -8.64
C GLY A 199 6.05 12.65 -7.19
N MET A 200 5.85 11.40 -6.82
CA MET A 200 6.25 10.89 -5.50
C MET A 200 7.77 10.69 -5.46
N ASP A 201 8.44 11.35 -4.54
CA ASP A 201 9.90 11.29 -4.38
C ASP A 201 10.35 10.09 -3.56
N VAL A 202 9.54 9.72 -2.57
CA VAL A 202 9.75 8.56 -1.70
C VAL A 202 8.47 7.74 -1.63
N ILE A 203 8.59 6.43 -1.80
CA ILE A 203 7.48 5.51 -1.61
C ILE A 203 7.83 4.58 -0.45
N ARG A 204 7.08 4.70 0.65
CA ARG A 204 7.17 3.80 1.80
C ARG A 204 6.33 2.57 1.53
N ILE A 205 6.95 1.40 1.48
CA ILE A 205 6.22 0.14 1.29
C ILE A 205 5.69 -0.33 2.64
N ASP A 206 4.37 -0.35 2.77
CA ASP A 206 3.68 -0.86 3.95
C ASP A 206 3.64 -2.38 3.96
N ALA A 207 3.62 -2.98 5.18
CA ALA A 207 3.49 -4.42 5.42
C ALA A 207 4.49 -5.29 4.63
N VAL A 208 5.62 -4.73 4.21
CA VAL A 208 6.62 -5.41 3.37
C VAL A 208 7.10 -6.76 3.92
N PRO A 209 7.26 -6.98 5.23
CA PRO A 209 7.70 -8.29 5.76
C PRO A 209 6.76 -9.45 5.42
N TYR A 210 5.51 -9.17 5.12
CA TYR A 210 4.44 -10.15 4.96
C TYR A 210 4.12 -10.51 3.51
N ILE A 211 4.73 -9.88 2.50
CA ILE A 211 4.36 -10.04 1.09
C ILE A 211 4.57 -11.44 0.50
N TRP A 212 5.37 -12.29 1.14
CA TRP A 212 5.59 -13.66 0.68
C TRP A 212 5.05 -14.68 1.68
N LYS A 213 4.30 -15.67 1.16
CA LYS A 213 3.70 -16.73 1.95
C LYS A 213 4.30 -18.07 1.56
N GLU A 214 4.70 -18.85 2.57
CA GLU A 214 5.25 -20.19 2.39
C GLU A 214 4.81 -21.07 3.58
N LEU A 215 4.17 -22.19 3.27
CA LEU A 215 3.66 -23.11 4.29
C LEU A 215 4.79 -23.63 5.19
N GLY A 216 4.52 -23.74 6.49
CA GLY A 216 5.51 -24.19 7.48
C GLY A 216 6.50 -23.10 7.91
N THR A 217 6.31 -21.87 7.46
CA THR A 217 7.11 -20.71 7.85
C THR A 217 6.26 -19.66 8.58
N PRO A 218 6.86 -18.67 9.25
CA PRO A 218 6.09 -17.57 9.86
C PRO A 218 5.53 -16.57 8.84
N CYS A 219 5.69 -16.79 7.51
CA CYS A 219 5.30 -15.87 6.44
C CYS A 219 5.74 -14.42 6.70
N ARG A 220 6.92 -14.25 7.29
CA ARG A 220 7.44 -12.94 7.69
C ARG A 220 8.95 -12.87 7.48
N ASN A 221 9.41 -11.82 6.82
CA ASN A 221 10.83 -11.56 6.51
C ASN A 221 11.52 -12.72 5.73
N LEU A 222 10.79 -13.42 4.89
CA LEU A 222 11.34 -14.50 4.08
C LEU A 222 12.29 -13.97 3.00
N LYS A 223 13.20 -14.82 2.51
CA LYS A 223 14.20 -14.48 1.49
C LYS A 223 13.59 -13.81 0.25
N GLN A 224 12.44 -14.29 -0.17
CA GLN A 224 11.72 -13.78 -1.35
C GLN A 224 11.23 -12.34 -1.16
N VAL A 225 10.91 -11.91 0.06
CA VAL A 225 10.58 -10.52 0.39
C VAL A 225 11.71 -9.59 -0.03
N HIS A 226 12.94 -9.92 0.37
CA HIS A 226 14.13 -9.13 0.02
C HIS A 226 14.40 -9.12 -1.49
N THR A 227 14.14 -10.24 -2.19
CA THR A 227 14.26 -10.31 -3.65
C THR A 227 13.28 -9.37 -4.33
N ASN A 228 11.98 -9.40 -3.94
CA ASN A 228 10.96 -8.52 -4.48
C ASN A 228 11.31 -7.03 -4.28
N VAL A 229 11.75 -6.65 -3.08
CA VAL A 229 12.15 -5.27 -2.79
C VAL A 229 13.37 -4.84 -3.63
N ARG A 230 14.36 -5.73 -3.84
CA ARG A 230 15.49 -5.44 -4.73
C ARG A 230 15.04 -5.19 -6.16
N MET A 231 14.12 -6.01 -6.69
CA MET A 231 13.57 -5.84 -8.04
C MET A 231 12.83 -4.52 -8.19
N MET A 232 12.14 -4.05 -7.14
CA MET A 232 11.45 -2.75 -7.17
C MET A 232 12.42 -1.56 -7.19
N ARG A 233 13.64 -1.72 -6.69
CA ARG A 233 14.66 -0.66 -6.65
C ARG A 233 15.47 -0.56 -7.95
N MET A 234 15.51 -1.60 -8.77
CA MET A 234 16.25 -1.63 -10.03
C MET A 234 15.60 -0.76 -11.11
#